data_be8b204ddcd9eeb3965afcd7321fe160
#
_entry.id   be8b204ddcd9eeb3965afcd7321fe160
#
_cell.length_a   1.000
_cell.length_b   1.000
_cell.length_c   1.000
_cell.angle_alpha   90.00
_cell.angle_beta   90.00
_cell.angle_gamma   90.00
#
_symmetry.space_group_name_H-M   'P 1'
#
loop_
_entity.id
_entity.type
_entity.pdbx_description
1 polymer ?
#
loop_
_entity_poly.entity_id
_entity_poly.type
_entity_poly.pdbx_seq_one_letter_code
_entity_poly.pdbx_strand_id
1 'polypeptide(L)'
;MVDTASKTGFISQIIGPVVDVEFPNGELPKIYNALVVSSETGDITCEVQQLLGNNKVRAVSMTSTDGLKRGSNAIDTGAPITVPVGTGTLGRIFNVLGEPVDEMGPCTSDSGLPIHRPAPAFADLDTAPAVFETGIKVVDLLAPYRRGGKIGLFGGAGVGKTVLIMELINNIARAHGGVSVFGGVGERTREGNDLYCEMKESKVINEDKLTDSKVALVYGQMNEPPGARMRVGLTALTMAEYFRDVNKQDVLLFIDNIFRFVQAGAEVSALLGRMPSAVGYQPTLATEMGGLQERITSTTEGSITSIQAVYVPADDLTDPAPATT
;
A
#
# COMPACT_ATOMS: atom_id res chain seq x y z
N MET A 1 -10.55 19.94 23.08
CA MET A 1 -11.16 18.62 23.27
C MET A 1 -12.24 18.50 22.22
N VAL A 2 -12.05 17.69 21.20
CA VAL A 2 -13.09 17.41 20.20
C VAL A 2 -14.14 16.54 20.88
N ASP A 3 -15.39 16.92 20.78
CA ASP A 3 -16.50 16.23 21.41
C ASP A 3 -16.61 14.80 20.82
N THR A 4 -16.11 13.82 21.54
CA THR A 4 -16.07 12.41 21.08
C THR A 4 -17.44 11.75 21.03
N ALA A 5 -18.45 12.33 21.69
CA ALA A 5 -19.79 11.76 21.76
C ALA A 5 -20.55 11.82 20.42
N SER A 6 -20.27 12.81 19.56
CA SER A 6 -20.93 13.00 18.26
C SER A 6 -20.40 12.07 17.17
N LYS A 7 -19.24 11.46 17.38
CA LYS A 7 -18.53 10.62 16.38
C LYS A 7 -18.65 9.13 16.62
N THR A 8 -19.53 8.71 17.49
CA THR A 8 -19.70 7.29 17.82
C THR A 8 -20.91 6.73 17.10
N GLY A 9 -20.69 5.68 16.33
CA GLY A 9 -21.72 4.83 15.73
C GLY A 9 -21.71 3.43 16.32
N PHE A 10 -22.54 2.56 15.80
CA PHE A 10 -22.58 1.15 16.16
C PHE A 10 -22.75 0.26 14.92
N ILE A 11 -22.22 -0.95 14.99
CA ILE A 11 -22.33 -1.92 13.90
C ILE A 11 -23.78 -2.38 13.76
N SER A 12 -24.34 -2.16 12.58
CA SER A 12 -25.69 -2.63 12.23
C SER A 12 -25.68 -3.96 11.48
N GLN A 13 -24.65 -4.21 10.66
CA GLN A 13 -24.50 -5.43 9.85
C GLN A 13 -23.04 -5.78 9.63
N ILE A 14 -22.74 -7.09 9.50
CA ILE A 14 -21.42 -7.62 9.20
C ILE A 14 -21.56 -8.58 8.03
N ILE A 15 -20.76 -8.39 6.97
CA ILE A 15 -20.74 -9.21 5.74
C ILE A 15 -19.30 -9.56 5.44
N GLY A 16 -18.74 -10.59 6.12
CA GLY A 16 -17.30 -10.90 6.02
C GLY A 16 -16.46 -9.68 6.44
N PRO A 17 -15.53 -9.21 5.60
CA PRO A 17 -14.68 -8.05 5.89
C PRO A 17 -15.41 -6.70 5.75
N VAL A 18 -16.67 -6.68 5.32
CA VAL A 18 -17.46 -5.46 5.16
C VAL A 18 -18.41 -5.30 6.35
N VAL A 19 -18.43 -4.10 6.92
CA VAL A 19 -19.28 -3.75 8.06
C VAL A 19 -20.13 -2.52 7.73
N ASP A 20 -21.40 -2.56 8.11
CA ASP A 20 -22.28 -1.40 8.04
C ASP A 20 -22.41 -0.80 9.44
N VAL A 21 -22.11 0.50 9.54
CA VAL A 21 -22.11 1.27 10.77
C VAL A 21 -23.20 2.35 10.70
N GLU A 22 -24.01 2.46 11.75
CA GLU A 22 -25.05 3.47 11.88
C GLU A 22 -24.62 4.55 12.87
N PHE A 23 -24.77 5.82 12.46
CA PHE A 23 -24.45 7.00 13.27
C PHE A 23 -25.75 7.71 13.68
N PRO A 24 -26.27 7.48 14.88
CA PRO A 24 -27.60 7.96 15.30
C PRO A 24 -27.78 9.47 15.21
N ASN A 25 -26.69 10.22 15.43
CA ASN A 25 -26.71 11.68 15.44
C ASN A 25 -26.70 12.32 14.04
N GLY A 26 -26.64 11.51 12.97
CA GLY A 26 -26.64 11.99 11.59
C GLY A 26 -25.31 12.61 11.12
N GLU A 27 -24.30 12.68 11.97
CA GLU A 27 -22.95 13.12 11.60
C GLU A 27 -22.18 11.95 11.00
N LEU A 28 -22.24 11.84 9.66
CA LEU A 28 -21.59 10.76 8.94
C LEU A 28 -20.09 11.05 8.76
N PRO A 29 -19.22 10.02 8.90
CA PRO A 29 -17.82 10.12 8.54
C PRO A 29 -17.66 10.37 7.03
N LYS A 30 -16.55 10.98 6.65
CA LYS A 30 -16.20 11.14 5.24
C LYS A 30 -15.75 9.80 4.64
N ILE A 31 -15.90 9.68 3.33
CA ILE A 31 -15.32 8.54 2.59
C ILE A 31 -13.80 8.52 2.84
N TYR A 32 -13.25 7.33 3.05
CA TYR A 32 -11.88 7.03 3.43
C TYR A 32 -11.51 7.34 4.89
N ASN A 33 -12.40 7.90 5.71
CA ASN A 33 -12.10 8.00 7.13
C ASN A 33 -11.89 6.61 7.74
N ALA A 34 -10.96 6.54 8.69
CA ALA A 34 -10.75 5.36 9.51
C ALA A 34 -11.76 5.32 10.65
N LEU A 35 -12.41 4.20 10.82
CA LEU A 35 -13.26 3.87 11.97
C LEU A 35 -12.53 2.87 12.85
N VAL A 36 -12.51 3.11 14.15
CA VAL A 36 -12.01 2.15 15.13
C VAL A 36 -13.20 1.46 15.77
N VAL A 37 -13.27 0.16 15.62
CA VAL A 37 -14.35 -0.68 16.16
C VAL A 37 -13.81 -1.52 17.30
N SER A 38 -14.38 -1.38 18.48
CA SER A 38 -13.97 -2.15 19.63
C SER A 38 -14.52 -3.58 19.57
N SER A 39 -13.64 -4.56 19.68
CA SER A 39 -13.96 -5.99 19.72
C SER A 39 -13.37 -6.65 20.97
N GLU A 40 -13.86 -7.84 21.31
CA GLU A 40 -13.31 -8.66 22.41
C GLU A 40 -11.87 -9.11 22.15
N THR A 41 -11.46 -9.18 20.89
CA THR A 41 -10.10 -9.60 20.46
C THR A 41 -9.13 -8.44 20.25
N GLY A 42 -9.59 -7.19 20.43
CA GLY A 42 -8.83 -5.96 20.19
C GLY A 42 -9.56 -5.00 19.27
N ASP A 43 -9.00 -3.83 19.07
CA ASP A 43 -9.56 -2.82 18.19
C ASP A 43 -9.36 -3.18 16.71
N ILE A 44 -10.41 -3.04 15.92
CA ILE A 44 -10.42 -3.32 14.49
C ILE A 44 -10.52 -2.00 13.73
N THR A 45 -9.58 -1.72 12.87
CA THR A 45 -9.63 -0.55 11.99
C THR A 45 -10.38 -0.87 10.71
N CYS A 46 -11.39 -0.05 10.39
CA CYS A 46 -12.17 -0.14 9.16
C CYS A 46 -12.07 1.17 8.39
N GLU A 47 -12.12 1.11 7.06
CA GLU A 47 -12.13 2.29 6.20
C GLU A 47 -13.49 2.49 5.56
N VAL A 48 -14.06 3.69 5.67
CA VAL A 48 -15.34 4.04 5.06
C VAL A 48 -15.23 4.04 3.53
N GLN A 49 -16.05 3.24 2.87
CA GLN A 49 -16.07 3.10 1.41
C GLN A 49 -17.31 3.69 0.75
N GLN A 50 -18.43 3.72 1.46
CA GLN A 50 -19.70 4.10 0.89
C GLN A 50 -20.65 4.68 1.93
N LEU A 51 -21.42 5.70 1.54
CA LEU A 51 -22.54 6.23 2.31
C LEU A 51 -23.83 5.57 1.80
N LEU A 52 -24.56 4.90 2.68
CA LEU A 52 -25.76 4.12 2.32
C LEU A 52 -27.07 4.90 2.45
N GLY A 53 -27.03 6.12 3.02
CA GLY A 53 -28.23 6.82 3.47
C GLY A 53 -28.72 6.33 4.84
N ASN A 54 -29.79 6.94 5.36
CA ASN A 54 -30.38 6.60 6.67
C ASN A 54 -29.33 6.53 7.79
N ASN A 55 -28.40 7.47 7.82
CA ASN A 55 -27.32 7.57 8.80
C ASN A 55 -26.38 6.35 8.84
N LYS A 56 -26.29 5.59 7.74
CA LYS A 56 -25.44 4.41 7.64
C LYS A 56 -24.29 4.61 6.65
N VAL A 57 -23.16 4.06 7.03
CA VAL A 57 -21.99 3.97 6.16
C VAL A 57 -21.53 2.52 6.04
N ARG A 58 -20.94 2.19 4.91
CA ARG A 58 -20.32 0.89 4.68
C ARG A 58 -18.82 1.04 4.70
N ALA A 59 -18.18 0.25 5.54
CA ALA A 59 -16.74 0.27 5.74
C ALA A 59 -16.13 -1.12 5.49
N VAL A 60 -14.86 -1.15 5.16
CA VAL A 60 -14.07 -2.37 4.92
C VAL A 60 -13.02 -2.50 6.01
N SER A 61 -12.97 -3.66 6.65
CA SER A 61 -11.99 -3.96 7.70
C SER A 61 -10.60 -4.18 7.12
N MET A 62 -9.59 -3.68 7.83
CA MET A 62 -8.18 -3.92 7.55
C MET A 62 -7.64 -5.19 8.22
N THR A 63 -8.36 -5.72 9.21
CA THR A 63 -8.02 -6.95 9.93
C THR A 63 -9.19 -7.93 9.90
N SER A 64 -9.04 -9.15 10.47
CA SER A 64 -10.15 -10.08 10.55
C SER A 64 -11.32 -9.51 11.36
N THR A 65 -12.53 -9.78 10.91
CA THR A 65 -13.78 -9.42 11.60
C THR A 65 -14.29 -10.53 12.53
N ASP A 66 -13.51 -11.58 12.74
CA ASP A 66 -13.88 -12.69 13.60
C ASP A 66 -14.14 -12.22 15.05
N GLY A 67 -15.24 -12.66 15.62
CA GLY A 67 -15.65 -12.25 16.97
C GLY A 67 -16.33 -10.89 17.06
N LEU A 68 -16.45 -10.15 15.96
CA LEU A 68 -17.17 -8.88 15.93
C LEU A 68 -18.66 -9.10 16.06
N LYS A 69 -19.35 -8.26 16.86
CA LYS A 69 -20.77 -8.37 17.15
C LYS A 69 -21.55 -7.16 16.63
N ARG A 70 -22.80 -7.39 16.24
CA ARG A 70 -23.74 -6.29 16.00
C ARG A 70 -23.93 -5.50 17.29
N GLY A 71 -24.00 -4.18 17.18
CA GLY A 71 -24.08 -3.29 18.33
C GLY A 71 -22.74 -2.89 18.93
N SER A 72 -21.60 -3.45 18.47
CA SER A 72 -20.28 -2.97 18.87
C SER A 72 -20.10 -1.50 18.47
N ASN A 73 -19.44 -0.73 19.33
CA ASN A 73 -19.18 0.69 19.09
C ASN A 73 -18.13 0.87 17.99
N ALA A 74 -18.39 1.85 17.16
CA ALA A 74 -17.47 2.29 16.11
C ALA A 74 -17.23 3.80 16.25
N ILE A 75 -15.96 4.20 16.32
CA ILE A 75 -15.57 5.59 16.53
C ILE A 75 -14.93 6.11 15.25
N ASP A 76 -15.45 7.22 14.70
CA ASP A 76 -14.82 7.93 13.59
C ASP A 76 -13.58 8.70 14.11
N THR A 77 -12.42 8.40 13.55
CA THR A 77 -11.16 9.10 13.88
C THR A 77 -11.12 10.52 13.32
N GLY A 78 -12.02 10.83 12.38
CA GLY A 78 -12.06 12.12 11.67
C GLY A 78 -11.00 12.29 10.57
N ALA A 79 -10.19 11.27 10.33
CA ALA A 79 -9.13 11.28 9.33
C ALA A 79 -9.00 9.90 8.63
N PRO A 80 -8.39 9.84 7.44
CA PRO A 80 -8.02 8.57 6.82
C PRO A 80 -6.98 7.80 7.65
N ILE A 81 -6.74 6.54 7.30
CA ILE A 81 -5.65 5.73 7.88
C ILE A 81 -4.35 6.51 7.72
N THR A 82 -3.64 6.70 8.84
CA THR A 82 -2.41 7.46 8.93
C THR A 82 -1.27 6.52 9.32
N VAL A 83 -0.17 6.58 8.58
CA VAL A 83 0.97 5.68 8.75
C VAL A 83 2.24 6.43 9.10
N PRO A 84 3.16 5.84 9.88
CA PRO A 84 4.41 6.48 10.25
C PRO A 84 5.30 6.66 9.01
N VAL A 85 6.03 7.76 8.99
CA VAL A 85 6.98 8.10 7.92
C VAL A 85 8.27 8.67 8.53
N GLY A 86 9.33 8.66 7.76
CA GLY A 86 10.62 9.20 8.15
C GLY A 86 11.72 8.15 8.29
N THR A 87 12.89 8.59 8.71
CA THR A 87 14.10 7.75 8.80
C THR A 87 13.95 6.58 9.79
N GLY A 88 13.09 6.72 10.79
CA GLY A 88 12.80 5.66 11.75
C GLY A 88 12.06 4.45 11.15
N THR A 89 11.54 4.56 9.92
CA THR A 89 10.91 3.43 9.22
C THR A 89 11.91 2.51 8.51
N LEU A 90 13.15 2.97 8.34
CA LEU A 90 14.18 2.22 7.63
C LEU A 90 14.61 0.97 8.42
N GLY A 91 14.81 -0.12 7.72
CA GLY A 91 15.16 -1.42 8.28
C GLY A 91 14.01 -2.15 8.98
N ARG A 92 12.81 -1.59 9.00
CA ARG A 92 11.64 -2.09 9.71
C ARG A 92 10.61 -2.70 8.77
N ILE A 93 9.77 -3.58 9.33
CA ILE A 93 8.63 -4.21 8.62
C ILE A 93 7.33 -3.70 9.23
N PHE A 94 6.42 -3.24 8.38
CA PHE A 94 5.13 -2.69 8.77
C PHE A 94 3.97 -3.46 8.15
N ASN A 95 2.82 -3.44 8.83
CA ASN A 95 1.54 -3.85 8.27
C ASN A 95 0.87 -2.68 7.50
N VAL A 96 -0.36 -2.90 7.01
CA VAL A 96 -1.13 -1.88 6.28
C VAL A 96 -1.43 -0.63 7.11
N LEU A 97 -1.53 -0.75 8.42
CA LEU A 97 -1.80 0.36 9.36
C LEU A 97 -0.53 1.11 9.77
N GLY A 98 0.65 0.66 9.29
CA GLY A 98 1.94 1.24 9.69
C GLY A 98 2.40 0.78 11.07
N GLU A 99 1.85 -0.29 11.60
CA GLU A 99 2.33 -0.90 12.84
C GLU A 99 3.50 -1.82 12.52
N PRO A 100 4.59 -1.76 13.31
CA PRO A 100 5.73 -2.65 13.12
C PRO A 100 5.36 -4.09 13.49
N VAL A 101 5.73 -5.04 12.62
CA VAL A 101 5.48 -6.49 12.80
C VAL A 101 6.76 -7.31 12.95
N ASP A 102 7.89 -6.65 13.11
CA ASP A 102 9.22 -7.23 13.21
C ASP A 102 9.68 -7.55 14.64
N GLU A 103 8.78 -7.39 15.62
CA GLU A 103 9.03 -7.61 17.06
C GLU A 103 10.16 -6.75 17.68
N MET A 104 10.60 -5.71 16.97
CA MET A 104 11.67 -4.80 17.44
C MET A 104 11.13 -3.60 18.25
N GLY A 105 9.88 -3.67 18.71
CA GLY A 105 9.24 -2.61 19.49
C GLY A 105 8.71 -1.45 18.63
N PRO A 106 8.21 -0.37 19.26
CA PRO A 106 7.58 0.75 18.58
C PRO A 106 8.56 1.46 17.65
N CYS A 107 8.02 1.96 16.53
CA CYS A 107 8.78 2.77 15.59
C CYS A 107 8.85 4.22 16.07
N THR A 108 10.04 4.82 16.01
CA THR A 108 10.20 6.27 16.18
C THR A 108 10.01 6.94 14.83
N SER A 109 8.83 7.45 14.58
CA SER A 109 8.53 8.14 13.32
C SER A 109 8.69 9.66 13.47
N ASP A 110 9.07 10.33 12.37
CA ASP A 110 9.17 11.78 12.33
C ASP A 110 7.78 12.44 12.33
N SER A 111 6.82 11.80 11.67
CA SER A 111 5.41 12.23 11.59
C SER A 111 4.52 11.09 11.09
N GLY A 112 3.20 11.32 11.09
CA GLY A 112 2.21 10.45 10.46
C GLY A 112 1.61 11.12 9.23
N LEU A 113 1.48 10.39 8.12
CA LEU A 113 0.84 10.87 6.89
C LEU A 113 -0.32 9.97 6.50
N PRO A 114 -1.44 10.55 6.00
CA PRO A 114 -2.57 9.77 5.52
C PRO A 114 -2.22 9.02 4.24
N ILE A 115 -2.73 7.79 4.09
CA ILE A 115 -2.48 6.98 2.88
C ILE A 115 -3.24 7.51 1.65
N HIS A 116 -4.34 8.22 1.86
CA HIS A 116 -5.11 8.88 0.79
C HIS A 116 -4.62 10.31 0.61
N ARG A 117 -3.83 10.52 -0.41
CA ARG A 117 -3.26 11.82 -0.80
C ARG A 117 -3.51 12.07 -2.28
N PRO A 118 -3.67 13.33 -2.71
CA PRO A 118 -3.72 13.66 -4.12
C PRO A 118 -2.35 13.41 -4.79
N ALA A 119 -2.37 13.20 -6.10
CA ALA A 119 -1.15 13.21 -6.90
C ALA A 119 -0.49 14.61 -6.84
N PRO A 120 0.84 14.71 -7.09
CA PRO A 120 1.53 15.99 -7.18
C PRO A 120 0.87 16.93 -8.19
N ALA A 121 0.90 18.23 -7.93
CA ALA A 121 0.34 19.20 -8.84
C ALA A 121 1.13 19.24 -10.16
N PHE A 122 0.45 19.53 -11.27
CA PHE A 122 1.08 19.56 -12.59
C PHE A 122 2.30 20.49 -12.65
N ALA A 123 2.26 21.61 -11.92
CA ALA A 123 3.37 22.57 -11.86
C ALA A 123 4.63 22.05 -11.15
N ASP A 124 4.47 21.02 -10.29
CA ASP A 124 5.57 20.45 -9.50
C ASP A 124 6.27 19.28 -10.20
N LEU A 125 5.75 18.87 -11.36
CA LEU A 125 6.28 17.71 -12.10
C LEU A 125 7.60 18.05 -12.81
N ASP A 126 8.58 17.17 -12.66
CA ASP A 126 9.80 17.18 -13.48
C ASP A 126 9.63 16.20 -14.65
N THR A 127 9.60 16.75 -15.87
CA THR A 127 9.43 15.97 -17.10
C THR A 127 10.74 15.66 -17.83
N ALA A 128 11.88 16.16 -17.31
CA ALA A 128 13.18 15.93 -17.94
C ALA A 128 13.51 14.42 -18.00
N PRO A 129 13.85 13.88 -19.19
CA PRO A 129 14.21 12.48 -19.30
C PRO A 129 15.61 12.26 -18.71
N ALA A 130 15.69 11.37 -17.72
CA ALA A 130 16.96 10.91 -17.17
C ALA A 130 16.96 9.39 -17.12
N VAL A 131 18.09 8.76 -17.47
CA VAL A 131 18.24 7.30 -17.38
C VAL A 131 18.51 6.94 -15.92
N PHE A 132 17.89 5.86 -15.51
CA PHE A 132 18.12 5.23 -14.22
C PHE A 132 18.99 3.98 -14.44
N GLU A 133 20.24 4.02 -14.03
CA GLU A 133 21.17 2.91 -14.16
C GLU A 133 20.89 1.84 -13.11
N THR A 134 20.56 0.62 -13.55
CA THR A 134 20.18 -0.50 -12.68
C THR A 134 21.36 -1.37 -12.27
N GLY A 135 22.48 -1.28 -12.98
CA GLY A 135 23.63 -2.16 -12.84
C GLY A 135 23.44 -3.54 -13.47
N ILE A 136 22.29 -3.81 -14.07
CA ILE A 136 22.00 -5.03 -14.82
C ILE A 136 22.22 -4.74 -16.29
N LYS A 137 23.34 -5.25 -16.86
CA LYS A 137 23.80 -4.90 -18.23
C LYS A 137 22.73 -5.07 -19.30
N VAL A 138 21.95 -6.15 -19.24
CA VAL A 138 20.93 -6.43 -20.25
C VAL A 138 19.77 -5.42 -20.17
N VAL A 139 19.40 -4.99 -18.98
CA VAL A 139 18.36 -3.98 -18.76
C VAL A 139 18.88 -2.62 -19.24
N ASP A 140 20.03 -2.19 -18.75
CA ASP A 140 20.59 -0.86 -19.05
C ASP A 140 20.88 -0.67 -20.54
N LEU A 141 21.23 -1.76 -21.25
CA LEU A 141 21.54 -1.70 -22.68
C LEU A 141 20.31 -1.83 -23.58
N LEU A 142 19.39 -2.75 -23.27
CA LEU A 142 18.29 -3.11 -24.17
C LEU A 142 16.95 -2.47 -23.80
N ALA A 143 16.73 -2.18 -22.51
CA ALA A 143 15.48 -1.61 -21.99
C ALA A 143 15.78 -0.66 -20.82
N PRO A 144 16.51 0.45 -21.03
CA PRO A 144 16.93 1.33 -19.95
C PRO A 144 15.73 1.92 -19.23
N TYR A 145 15.81 1.98 -17.91
CA TYR A 145 14.75 2.53 -17.08
C TYR A 145 14.84 4.06 -17.06
N ARG A 146 13.69 4.70 -16.99
CA ARG A 146 13.59 6.14 -16.80
C ARG A 146 13.52 6.45 -15.30
N ARG A 147 14.32 7.42 -14.84
CA ARG A 147 14.19 7.99 -13.48
C ARG A 147 12.79 8.61 -13.31
N GLY A 148 12.13 8.29 -12.21
CA GLY A 148 10.72 8.67 -11.98
C GLY A 148 9.72 7.94 -12.88
N GLY A 149 10.17 6.89 -13.58
CA GLY A 149 9.33 6.04 -14.41
C GLY A 149 8.63 4.94 -13.63
N LYS A 150 7.68 4.31 -14.30
CA LYS A 150 6.95 3.13 -13.81
C LYS A 150 7.34 1.95 -14.68
N ILE A 151 7.90 0.93 -14.09
CA ILE A 151 8.41 -0.24 -14.78
C ILE A 151 7.59 -1.47 -14.36
N GLY A 152 6.97 -2.13 -15.31
CA GLY A 152 6.23 -3.37 -15.09
C GLY A 152 7.07 -4.61 -15.45
N LEU A 153 7.20 -5.53 -14.50
CA LEU A 153 7.78 -6.85 -14.72
C LEU A 153 6.63 -7.86 -14.92
N PHE A 154 6.23 -8.03 -16.17
CA PHE A 154 5.11 -8.89 -16.54
C PHE A 154 5.57 -10.36 -16.66
N GLY A 155 4.77 -11.28 -16.15
CA GLY A 155 5.03 -12.70 -16.29
C GLY A 155 4.22 -13.57 -15.34
N GLY A 156 4.12 -14.84 -15.68
CA GLY A 156 3.51 -15.89 -14.86
C GLY A 156 4.30 -16.16 -13.57
N ALA A 157 3.91 -17.21 -12.85
CA ALA A 157 4.57 -17.61 -11.61
C ALA A 157 5.96 -18.23 -11.92
N GLY A 158 6.93 -18.01 -11.01
CA GLY A 158 8.22 -18.73 -11.05
C GLY A 158 9.20 -18.29 -12.14
N VAL A 159 8.99 -17.14 -12.80
CA VAL A 159 9.85 -16.64 -13.90
C VAL A 159 10.99 -15.72 -13.41
N GLY A 160 11.24 -15.64 -12.11
CA GLY A 160 12.39 -14.91 -11.56
C GLY A 160 12.14 -13.42 -11.29
N LYS A 161 10.89 -12.94 -11.24
CA LYS A 161 10.59 -11.53 -10.93
C LYS A 161 11.18 -11.08 -9.61
N THR A 162 11.01 -11.84 -8.55
CA THR A 162 11.51 -11.53 -7.21
C THR A 162 13.03 -11.49 -7.16
N VAL A 163 13.72 -12.40 -7.86
CA VAL A 163 15.20 -12.38 -7.97
C VAL A 163 15.69 -11.10 -8.63
N LEU A 164 15.01 -10.64 -9.69
CA LEU A 164 15.33 -9.40 -10.36
C LEU A 164 15.13 -8.18 -9.44
N ILE A 165 14.04 -8.17 -8.68
CA ILE A 165 13.75 -7.13 -7.70
C ILE A 165 14.84 -7.07 -6.63
N MET A 166 15.27 -8.22 -6.11
CA MET A 166 16.35 -8.31 -5.11
C MET A 166 17.66 -7.72 -5.64
N GLU A 167 18.04 -8.09 -6.85
CA GLU A 167 19.27 -7.58 -7.46
C GLU A 167 19.19 -6.05 -7.66
N LEU A 168 18.05 -5.54 -8.08
CA LEU A 168 17.81 -4.10 -8.21
C LEU A 168 17.95 -3.37 -6.88
N ILE A 169 17.32 -3.87 -5.81
CA ILE A 169 17.42 -3.29 -4.46
C ILE A 169 18.88 -3.24 -4.01
N ASN A 170 19.61 -4.36 -4.17
CA ASN A 170 20.99 -4.46 -3.75
C ASN A 170 21.90 -3.50 -4.53
N ASN A 171 21.77 -3.44 -5.87
CA ASN A 171 22.58 -2.58 -6.71
C ASN A 171 22.35 -1.10 -6.41
N ILE A 172 21.11 -0.71 -6.19
CA ILE A 172 20.73 0.68 -5.94
C ILE A 172 21.15 1.15 -4.55
N ALA A 173 20.97 0.29 -3.54
CA ALA A 173 21.46 0.59 -2.19
C ALA A 173 22.99 0.86 -2.19
N ARG A 174 23.74 0.15 -3.04
CA ARG A 174 25.20 0.31 -3.15
C ARG A 174 25.62 1.48 -4.03
N ALA A 175 24.99 1.65 -5.19
CA ALA A 175 25.45 2.61 -6.21
C ALA A 175 24.95 4.04 -5.99
N HIS A 176 23.68 4.20 -5.59
CA HIS A 176 23.05 5.51 -5.53
C HIS A 176 22.83 6.03 -4.11
N GLY A 177 23.04 5.21 -3.08
CA GLY A 177 22.78 5.60 -1.68
C GLY A 177 21.33 6.01 -1.41
N GLY A 178 20.43 5.78 -2.37
CA GLY A 178 19.00 6.09 -2.29
C GLY A 178 18.27 5.18 -1.32
N VAL A 179 17.05 5.57 -0.98
CA VAL A 179 16.15 4.81 -0.14
C VAL A 179 15.20 4.00 -1.01
N SER A 180 14.95 2.77 -0.60
CA SER A 180 13.96 1.90 -1.24
C SER A 180 12.79 1.67 -0.30
N VAL A 181 11.59 1.54 -0.86
CA VAL A 181 10.42 1.07 -0.13
C VAL A 181 9.87 -0.15 -0.86
N PHE A 182 9.68 -1.22 -0.13
CA PHE A 182 9.12 -2.46 -0.68
C PHE A 182 7.71 -2.68 -0.16
N GLY A 183 6.74 -2.78 -1.05
CA GLY A 183 5.35 -3.12 -0.77
C GLY A 183 5.04 -4.55 -1.21
N GLY A 184 4.96 -5.48 -0.27
CA GLY A 184 4.51 -6.85 -0.50
C GLY A 184 2.99 -6.94 -0.48
N VAL A 185 2.38 -7.07 -1.65
CA VAL A 185 0.92 -7.06 -1.82
C VAL A 185 0.42 -8.47 -2.13
N GLY A 186 -0.21 -9.12 -1.17
CA GLY A 186 -0.82 -10.44 -1.35
C GLY A 186 0.17 -11.56 -1.67
N GLU A 187 1.43 -11.40 -1.30
CA GLU A 187 2.46 -12.41 -1.50
C GLU A 187 2.50 -13.44 -0.35
N ARG A 188 3.24 -14.52 -0.55
CA ARG A 188 3.37 -15.57 0.46
C ARG A 188 4.25 -15.11 1.60
N THR A 189 3.85 -15.38 2.83
CA THR A 189 4.62 -15.05 4.04
C THR A 189 6.04 -15.59 3.98
N ARG A 190 6.23 -16.80 3.45
CA ARG A 190 7.56 -17.40 3.30
C ARG A 190 8.46 -16.58 2.38
N GLU A 191 7.97 -16.17 1.22
CA GLU A 191 8.73 -15.38 0.26
C GLU A 191 9.09 -14.01 0.81
N GLY A 192 8.18 -13.38 1.59
CA GLY A 192 8.46 -12.13 2.29
C GLY A 192 9.53 -12.28 3.38
N ASN A 193 9.53 -13.41 4.09
CA ASN A 193 10.57 -13.69 5.09
C ASN A 193 11.93 -14.01 4.45
N ASP A 194 11.94 -14.81 3.37
CA ASP A 194 13.15 -15.11 2.62
C ASP A 194 13.79 -13.81 2.10
N LEU A 195 12.98 -12.90 1.53
CA LEU A 195 13.42 -11.58 1.08
C LEU A 195 14.05 -10.75 2.21
N TYR A 196 13.42 -10.73 3.38
CA TYR A 196 13.94 -10.01 4.54
C TYR A 196 15.28 -10.58 5.02
N CYS A 197 15.42 -11.91 5.08
CA CYS A 197 16.68 -12.56 5.44
C CYS A 197 17.81 -12.24 4.44
N GLU A 198 17.52 -12.31 3.14
CA GLU A 198 18.47 -11.98 2.09
C GLU A 198 18.91 -10.51 2.14
N MET A 199 18.00 -9.57 2.48
CA MET A 199 18.35 -8.16 2.68
C MET A 199 19.26 -7.93 3.90
N LYS A 200 19.15 -8.74 4.94
CA LYS A 200 20.08 -8.74 6.08
C LYS A 200 21.46 -9.28 5.69
N GLU A 201 21.51 -10.43 5.00
CA GLU A 201 22.75 -11.03 4.54
C GLU A 201 23.52 -10.12 3.56
N SER A 202 22.79 -9.41 2.68
CA SER A 202 23.37 -8.45 1.74
C SER A 202 23.73 -7.10 2.37
N LYS A 203 23.43 -6.90 3.68
CA LYS A 203 23.65 -5.66 4.43
C LYS A 203 22.91 -4.44 3.90
N VAL A 204 21.82 -4.63 3.17
CA VAL A 204 20.85 -3.58 2.83
C VAL A 204 20.09 -3.15 4.08
N ILE A 205 19.81 -4.10 4.98
CA ILE A 205 19.33 -3.86 6.32
C ILE A 205 20.52 -4.01 7.28
N ASN A 206 20.79 -2.95 8.04
CA ASN A 206 21.84 -2.94 9.05
C ASN A 206 21.22 -3.31 10.40
N GLU A 207 21.55 -4.49 10.91
CA GLU A 207 21.01 -4.99 12.18
C GLU A 207 21.57 -4.24 13.40
N ASP A 208 22.80 -3.73 13.31
CA ASP A 208 23.44 -3.00 14.42
C ASP A 208 22.85 -1.60 14.58
N LYS A 209 22.46 -0.97 13.45
CA LYS A 209 21.91 0.38 13.43
C LYS A 209 20.87 0.50 12.32
N LEU A 210 19.61 0.24 12.67
CA LEU A 210 18.50 0.21 11.71
C LEU A 210 18.33 1.48 10.90
N THR A 211 18.62 2.65 11.48
CA THR A 211 18.51 3.95 10.78
C THR A 211 19.51 4.12 9.62
N ASP A 212 20.56 3.32 9.57
CA ASP A 212 21.52 3.31 8.46
C ASP A 212 21.09 2.35 7.33
N SER A 213 20.01 1.59 7.56
CA SER A 213 19.37 0.75 6.54
C SER A 213 18.84 1.60 5.38
N LYS A 214 18.72 0.98 4.21
CA LYS A 214 18.32 1.66 2.98
C LYS A 214 16.96 1.24 2.45
N VAL A 215 16.23 0.42 3.20
CA VAL A 215 14.93 -0.11 2.79
C VAL A 215 13.92 -0.07 3.94
N ALA A 216 12.67 0.29 3.62
CA ALA A 216 11.51 0.08 4.48
C ALA A 216 10.60 -0.96 3.82
N LEU A 217 10.05 -1.87 4.63
CA LEU A 217 9.22 -2.98 4.16
C LEU A 217 7.79 -2.82 4.66
N VAL A 218 6.83 -2.97 3.76
CA VAL A 218 5.40 -2.94 4.12
C VAL A 218 4.74 -4.19 3.56
N TYR A 219 4.17 -5.02 4.42
CA TYR A 219 3.55 -6.28 4.01
C TYR A 219 2.04 -6.28 4.26
N GLY A 220 1.29 -6.67 3.24
CA GLY A 220 -0.10 -7.08 3.31
C GLY A 220 -0.22 -8.42 2.61
N GLN A 221 0.00 -9.49 3.36
CA GLN A 221 0.24 -10.82 2.80
C GLN A 221 -1.05 -11.53 2.38
N MET A 222 -0.90 -12.70 1.76
CA MET A 222 -1.99 -13.47 1.18
C MET A 222 -3.06 -13.90 2.19
N ASN A 223 -2.69 -14.09 3.45
CA ASN A 223 -3.58 -14.46 4.54
C ASN A 223 -4.37 -13.29 5.13
N GLU A 224 -4.01 -12.07 4.79
CA GLU A 224 -4.72 -10.89 5.27
C GLU A 224 -6.02 -10.62 4.51
N PRO A 225 -7.00 -9.93 5.13
CA PRO A 225 -8.26 -9.62 4.48
C PRO A 225 -8.08 -8.72 3.25
N PRO A 226 -9.05 -8.70 2.33
CA PRO A 226 -8.93 -7.93 1.09
C PRO A 226 -8.79 -6.42 1.33
N GLY A 227 -9.31 -5.87 2.43
CA GLY A 227 -9.10 -4.48 2.80
C GLY A 227 -7.63 -4.13 2.98
N ALA A 228 -6.88 -4.96 3.73
CA ALA A 228 -5.45 -4.78 3.92
C ALA A 228 -4.67 -4.91 2.60
N ARG A 229 -4.93 -5.96 1.82
CA ARG A 229 -4.25 -6.18 0.52
C ARG A 229 -4.50 -5.05 -0.48
N MET A 230 -5.67 -4.41 -0.42
CA MET A 230 -6.02 -3.28 -1.27
C MET A 230 -5.32 -1.97 -0.85
N ARG A 231 -4.89 -1.83 0.42
CA ARG A 231 -4.34 -0.58 0.96
C ARG A 231 -2.84 -0.60 1.22
N VAL A 232 -2.24 -1.77 1.36
CA VAL A 232 -0.79 -1.88 1.65
C VAL A 232 0.10 -1.20 0.61
N GLY A 233 -0.28 -1.22 -0.68
CA GLY A 233 0.44 -0.49 -1.72
C GLY A 233 0.40 1.03 -1.53
N LEU A 234 -0.72 1.57 -1.02
CA LEU A 234 -0.84 2.99 -0.69
C LEU A 234 0.00 3.35 0.54
N THR A 235 0.10 2.47 1.53
CA THR A 235 0.97 2.63 2.70
C THR A 235 2.44 2.72 2.27
N ALA A 236 2.90 1.77 1.46
CA ALA A 236 4.25 1.78 0.92
C ALA A 236 4.54 3.05 0.10
N LEU A 237 3.60 3.45 -0.77
CA LEU A 237 3.73 4.66 -1.56
C LEU A 237 3.80 5.92 -0.69
N THR A 238 3.00 6.00 0.39
CA THR A 238 3.01 7.15 1.30
C THR A 238 4.36 7.29 2.02
N MET A 239 4.97 6.18 2.43
CA MET A 239 6.33 6.20 2.98
C MET A 239 7.36 6.67 1.93
N ALA A 240 7.24 6.21 0.69
CA ALA A 240 8.12 6.65 -0.40
C ALA A 240 7.97 8.14 -0.72
N GLU A 241 6.73 8.66 -0.72
CA GLU A 241 6.45 10.07 -0.94
C GLU A 241 7.11 10.99 0.10
N TYR A 242 7.17 10.56 1.36
CA TYR A 242 7.85 11.34 2.38
C TYR A 242 9.33 11.55 2.05
N PHE A 243 10.03 10.50 1.64
CA PHE A 243 11.44 10.60 1.26
C PHE A 243 11.64 11.45 0.01
N ARG A 244 10.71 11.42 -0.95
CA ARG A 244 10.74 12.29 -2.14
C ARG A 244 10.50 13.75 -1.78
N ASP A 245 9.43 14.04 -1.04
CA ASP A 245 8.89 15.39 -0.86
C ASP A 245 9.61 16.15 0.26
N VAL A 246 9.95 15.47 1.37
CA VAL A 246 10.56 16.08 2.56
C VAL A 246 12.07 15.93 2.55
N ASN A 247 12.58 14.72 2.29
CA ASN A 247 14.01 14.47 2.27
C ASN A 247 14.64 14.81 0.91
N LYS A 248 13.83 15.11 -0.11
CA LYS A 248 14.28 15.50 -1.47
C LYS A 248 15.22 14.48 -2.09
N GLN A 249 14.85 13.21 -1.95
CA GLN A 249 15.66 12.08 -2.40
C GLN A 249 15.03 11.35 -3.57
N ASP A 250 15.86 10.62 -4.29
CA ASP A 250 15.38 9.62 -5.24
C ASP A 250 15.03 8.34 -4.51
N VAL A 251 13.82 7.91 -4.69
CA VAL A 251 13.23 6.76 -3.99
C VAL A 251 12.88 5.69 -5.00
N LEU A 252 13.16 4.45 -4.64
CA LEU A 252 12.67 3.29 -5.35
C LEU A 252 11.48 2.69 -4.63
N LEU A 253 10.42 2.52 -5.36
CA LEU A 253 9.23 1.84 -4.88
C LEU A 253 9.08 0.50 -5.60
N PHE A 254 9.18 -0.56 -4.83
CA PHE A 254 8.89 -1.91 -5.32
C PHE A 254 7.50 -2.32 -4.87
N ILE A 255 6.70 -2.89 -5.79
CA ILE A 255 5.40 -3.46 -5.48
C ILE A 255 5.36 -4.88 -6.01
N ASP A 256 5.29 -5.85 -5.12
CA ASP A 256 5.15 -7.26 -5.46
C ASP A 256 3.95 -7.85 -4.70
N ASN A 257 2.82 -8.07 -5.33
CA ASN A 257 2.47 -8.05 -6.73
C ASN A 257 1.27 -7.10 -6.97
N ILE A 258 1.36 -6.19 -7.92
CA ILE A 258 0.28 -5.22 -8.18
C ILE A 258 -1.03 -5.89 -8.62
N PHE A 259 -0.98 -7.07 -9.22
CA PHE A 259 -2.17 -7.85 -9.55
C PHE A 259 -3.01 -8.17 -8.30
N ARG A 260 -2.38 -8.39 -7.15
CA ARG A 260 -3.09 -8.69 -5.90
C ARG A 260 -3.85 -7.49 -5.35
N PHE A 261 -3.36 -6.27 -5.63
CA PHE A 261 -4.11 -5.04 -5.37
C PHE A 261 -5.42 -5.02 -6.17
N VAL A 262 -5.36 -5.34 -7.47
CA VAL A 262 -6.54 -5.43 -8.33
C VAL A 262 -7.49 -6.52 -7.87
N GLN A 263 -6.98 -7.71 -7.55
CA GLN A 263 -7.78 -8.83 -7.05
C GLN A 263 -8.52 -8.48 -5.76
N ALA A 264 -7.82 -7.88 -4.79
CA ALA A 264 -8.44 -7.44 -3.53
C ALA A 264 -9.53 -6.38 -3.77
N GLY A 265 -9.29 -5.45 -4.69
CA GLY A 265 -10.29 -4.48 -5.13
C GLY A 265 -11.54 -5.12 -5.73
N ALA A 266 -11.39 -6.19 -6.52
CA ALA A 266 -12.52 -6.94 -7.07
C ALA A 266 -13.31 -7.68 -5.96
N GLU A 267 -12.63 -8.30 -5.01
CA GLU A 267 -13.24 -8.95 -3.85
C GLU A 267 -14.07 -7.96 -3.01
N VAL A 268 -13.49 -6.80 -2.69
CA VAL A 268 -14.18 -5.72 -1.96
C VAL A 268 -15.38 -5.19 -2.76
N SER A 269 -15.21 -4.93 -4.05
CA SER A 269 -16.26 -4.41 -4.93
C SER A 269 -17.48 -5.32 -4.98
N ALA A 270 -17.28 -6.63 -5.04
CA ALA A 270 -18.34 -7.63 -5.00
C ALA A 270 -19.12 -7.56 -3.67
N LEU A 271 -18.41 -7.45 -2.54
CA LEU A 271 -19.01 -7.33 -1.22
C LEU A 271 -19.74 -6.00 -1.00
N LEU A 272 -19.30 -4.93 -1.66
CA LEU A 272 -19.97 -3.64 -1.67
C LEU A 272 -21.25 -3.63 -2.55
N GLY A 273 -21.52 -4.73 -3.27
CA GLY A 273 -22.69 -4.85 -4.14
C GLY A 273 -22.59 -4.06 -5.45
N ARG A 274 -21.40 -3.74 -5.89
CA ARG A 274 -21.18 -3.08 -7.19
C ARG A 274 -21.32 -4.11 -8.31
N MET A 275 -21.97 -3.69 -9.43
CA MET A 275 -22.08 -4.55 -10.60
C MET A 275 -20.69 -4.81 -11.21
N PRO A 276 -20.30 -6.08 -11.40
CA PRO A 276 -18.99 -6.40 -11.95
C PRO A 276 -18.87 -5.98 -13.42
N SER A 277 -17.67 -5.61 -13.82
CA SER A 277 -17.32 -5.37 -15.22
C SER A 277 -16.82 -6.64 -15.90
N ALA A 278 -16.11 -6.51 -17.03
CA ALA A 278 -15.58 -7.66 -17.77
C ALA A 278 -14.72 -8.58 -16.87
N VAL A 279 -14.86 -9.88 -17.05
CA VAL A 279 -14.15 -10.95 -16.32
C VAL A 279 -14.36 -10.91 -14.79
N GLY A 280 -15.35 -10.16 -14.31
CA GLY A 280 -15.67 -10.07 -12.87
C GLY A 280 -14.88 -8.99 -12.11
N TYR A 281 -14.10 -8.16 -12.78
CA TYR A 281 -13.38 -7.06 -12.15
C TYR A 281 -14.30 -5.91 -11.72
N GLN A 282 -13.81 -5.08 -10.80
CA GLN A 282 -14.52 -3.88 -10.35
C GLN A 282 -14.71 -2.86 -11.49
N PRO A 283 -15.85 -2.15 -11.54
CA PRO A 283 -16.06 -1.10 -12.55
C PRO A 283 -15.13 0.11 -12.36
N THR A 284 -14.56 0.25 -11.18
CA THR A 284 -13.65 1.33 -10.77
C THR A 284 -12.17 1.00 -10.96
N LEU A 285 -11.84 -0.13 -11.61
CA LEU A 285 -10.47 -0.62 -11.76
C LEU A 285 -9.50 0.44 -12.28
N ALA A 286 -9.82 1.08 -13.39
CA ALA A 286 -8.95 2.09 -14.00
C ALA A 286 -8.76 3.32 -13.10
N THR A 287 -9.80 3.74 -12.38
CA THR A 287 -9.73 4.89 -11.46
C THR A 287 -8.88 4.56 -10.24
N GLU A 288 -9.05 3.38 -9.67
CA GLU A 288 -8.27 2.94 -8.49
C GLU A 288 -6.79 2.76 -8.84
N MET A 289 -6.51 2.12 -9.97
CA MET A 289 -5.14 1.96 -10.46
C MET A 289 -4.52 3.32 -10.82
N GLY A 290 -5.24 4.18 -11.52
CA GLY A 290 -4.81 5.54 -11.86
C GLY A 290 -4.51 6.37 -10.62
N GLY A 291 -5.35 6.29 -9.58
CA GLY A 291 -5.14 6.98 -8.32
C GLY A 291 -3.83 6.58 -7.61
N LEU A 292 -3.40 5.32 -7.74
CA LEU A 292 -2.10 4.88 -7.23
C LEU A 292 -0.96 5.30 -8.16
N GLN A 293 -1.10 5.06 -9.47
CA GLN A 293 -0.03 5.24 -10.44
C GLN A 293 0.33 6.72 -10.65
N GLU A 294 -0.62 7.65 -10.63
CA GLU A 294 -0.36 9.08 -10.83
C GLU A 294 0.41 9.75 -9.68
N ARG A 295 0.45 9.13 -8.50
CA ARG A 295 1.27 9.59 -7.38
C ARG A 295 2.75 9.23 -7.57
N ILE A 296 3.03 8.20 -8.38
CA ILE A 296 4.38 7.72 -8.67
C ILE A 296 4.95 8.55 -9.82
N THR A 297 5.75 9.54 -9.49
CA THR A 297 6.32 10.48 -10.48
C THR A 297 7.54 11.20 -9.95
N SER A 298 8.29 11.85 -10.86
CA SER A 298 9.31 12.83 -10.51
C SER A 298 8.69 14.20 -10.24
N THR A 299 9.18 14.84 -9.20
CA THR A 299 8.89 16.25 -8.89
C THR A 299 10.18 17.05 -8.94
N THR A 300 10.07 18.38 -8.87
CA THR A 300 11.23 19.26 -8.79
C THR A 300 12.07 19.03 -7.53
N GLU A 301 11.52 18.37 -6.51
CA GLU A 301 12.18 18.09 -5.24
C GLU A 301 12.89 16.73 -5.20
N GLY A 302 12.32 15.72 -5.86
CA GLY A 302 12.85 14.36 -5.88
C GLY A 302 12.07 13.45 -6.82
N SER A 303 12.45 12.17 -6.91
CA SER A 303 11.77 11.22 -7.80
C SER A 303 11.36 9.93 -7.09
N ILE A 304 10.25 9.35 -7.53
CA ILE A 304 9.90 7.97 -7.21
C ILE A 304 9.97 7.16 -8.51
N THR A 305 10.91 6.25 -8.59
CA THR A 305 10.96 5.25 -9.65
C THR A 305 10.33 3.97 -9.14
N SER A 306 9.31 3.47 -9.82
CA SER A 306 8.57 2.28 -9.38
C SER A 306 8.87 1.07 -10.25
N ILE A 307 9.11 -0.05 -9.59
CA ILE A 307 9.27 -1.36 -10.22
C ILE A 307 8.18 -2.27 -9.67
N GLN A 308 7.28 -2.69 -10.53
CA GLN A 308 6.08 -3.41 -10.15
C GLN A 308 6.07 -4.79 -10.78
N ALA A 309 5.98 -5.84 -9.95
CA ALA A 309 5.71 -7.16 -10.45
C ALA A 309 4.23 -7.27 -10.83
N VAL A 310 3.97 -7.72 -12.04
CA VAL A 310 2.62 -7.89 -12.57
C VAL A 310 2.42 -9.38 -12.90
N TYR A 311 1.59 -10.05 -12.11
CA TYR A 311 1.16 -11.39 -12.45
C TYR A 311 0.16 -11.33 -13.61
N VAL A 312 0.40 -12.15 -14.62
CA VAL A 312 -0.47 -12.26 -15.80
C VAL A 312 -1.26 -13.56 -15.70
N PRO A 313 -2.58 -13.49 -15.45
CA PRO A 313 -3.42 -14.67 -15.35
C PRO A 313 -3.43 -15.45 -16.68
N ALA A 314 -3.15 -16.76 -16.61
CA ALA A 314 -3.10 -17.67 -17.78
C ALA A 314 -2.19 -17.18 -18.94
N ASP A 315 -1.19 -16.35 -18.64
CA ASP A 315 -0.31 -15.69 -19.61
C ASP A 315 -1.06 -14.83 -20.66
N ASP A 316 -2.28 -14.39 -20.33
CA ASP A 316 -3.12 -13.54 -21.18
C ASP A 316 -2.95 -12.06 -20.86
N LEU A 317 -2.19 -11.36 -21.67
CA LEU A 317 -1.96 -9.91 -21.55
C LEU A 317 -3.22 -9.07 -21.87
N THR A 318 -4.27 -9.68 -22.41
CA THR A 318 -5.54 -8.99 -22.69
C THR A 318 -6.49 -8.99 -21.50
N ASP A 319 -6.15 -9.71 -20.42
CA ASP A 319 -6.89 -9.65 -19.17
C ASP A 319 -6.94 -8.19 -18.64
N PRO A 320 -8.09 -7.71 -18.12
CA PRO A 320 -8.24 -6.34 -17.67
C PRO A 320 -7.21 -5.86 -16.66
N ALA A 321 -6.69 -6.74 -15.79
CA ALA A 321 -5.70 -6.35 -14.78
C ALA A 321 -4.35 -5.96 -15.41
N PRO A 322 -3.63 -6.82 -16.16
CA PRO A 322 -2.40 -6.42 -16.82
C PRO A 322 -2.61 -5.34 -17.90
N ALA A 323 -3.76 -5.33 -18.58
CA ALA A 323 -4.06 -4.33 -19.60
C ALA A 323 -4.27 -2.92 -19.03
N THR A 324 -4.74 -2.81 -17.78
CA THR A 324 -4.96 -1.52 -17.12
C THR A 324 -3.71 -1.02 -16.38
N THR A 325 -2.86 -1.95 -15.93
CA THR A 325 -1.59 -1.61 -15.28
C THR A 325 -0.59 -1.03 -16.25
#